data_5d7cea8d95a21f7ea042f5e1ada8a75d
#
_entry.id   5d7cea8d95a21f7ea042f5e1ada8a75d
#
_cell.length_a   1.000
_cell.length_b   1.000
_cell.length_c   1.000
_cell.angle_alpha   90.00
_cell.angle_beta   90.00
_cell.angle_gamma   90.00
#
_symmetry.space_group_name_H-M   'P 1'
#
loop_
_entity.id
_entity.type
_entity.pdbx_description
1 polymer ?
#
loop_
_entity_poly.entity_id
_entity_poly.type
_entity_poly.pdbx_seq_one_letter_code
_entity_poly.pdbx_strand_id
1 'polypeptide(L)'
;MSLGQELAPHLPFLRRYARALTGSQTHGDAFVRATLEAIVAQPDEFPRDVDPRLGLYKTFHAIWSTANIEEGEEPSQEISGAEGIANARLSKITPLSRQALLLTSLEGFSSDDAGYLIGASPDDVDSLVAEALGEIERQTLTDVLIIEDEPIIAMDIETIVRDLGHTVTGVAVTRDEAVSMARQSPPGLVLADIQLADDSSGIDAVRDILAEFSVPVIF
;
A
#
# COMPACT_ATOMS: atom_id res chain seq x y z
N MET A 1 -11.12 -4.54 -36.38
CA MET A 1 -10.13 -3.59 -35.78
C MET A 1 -8.76 -4.29 -35.79
N SER A 2 -7.67 -3.53 -35.85
CA SER A 2 -6.35 -4.17 -35.69
C SER A 2 -6.09 -4.47 -34.21
N LEU A 3 -5.28 -5.49 -33.91
CA LEU A 3 -4.92 -5.85 -32.53
C LEU A 3 -4.40 -4.62 -31.73
N GLY A 4 -3.59 -3.78 -32.37
CA GLY A 4 -3.09 -2.56 -31.76
C GLY A 4 -4.19 -1.56 -31.37
N GLN A 5 -5.28 -1.47 -32.14
CA GLN A 5 -6.44 -0.62 -31.81
C GLN A 5 -7.23 -1.19 -30.64
N GLU A 6 -7.28 -2.50 -30.49
CA GLU A 6 -7.95 -3.18 -29.37
C GLU A 6 -7.15 -3.05 -28.07
N LEU A 7 -5.82 -3.09 -28.15
CA LEU A 7 -4.95 -3.03 -26.97
C LEU A 7 -4.68 -1.60 -26.50
N ALA A 8 -4.71 -0.60 -27.37
CA ALA A 8 -4.36 0.79 -27.05
C ALA A 8 -5.10 1.37 -25.82
N PRO A 9 -6.42 1.15 -25.62
CA PRO A 9 -7.12 1.66 -24.43
C PRO A 9 -6.63 1.07 -23.10
N HIS A 10 -6.00 -0.11 -23.12
CA HIS A 10 -5.56 -0.84 -21.94
C HIS A 10 -4.11 -0.51 -21.53
N LEU A 11 -3.33 0.14 -22.40
CA LEU A 11 -1.92 0.44 -22.15
C LEU A 11 -1.67 1.37 -20.96
N PRO A 12 -2.46 2.42 -20.70
CA PRO A 12 -2.27 3.25 -19.51
C PRO A 12 -2.43 2.46 -18.21
N PHE A 13 -3.36 1.52 -18.18
CA PHE A 13 -3.60 0.65 -17.01
C PHE A 13 -2.45 -0.35 -16.83
N LEU A 14 -2.01 -1.01 -17.90
CA LEU A 14 -0.85 -1.91 -17.83
C LEU A 14 0.42 -1.17 -17.36
N ARG A 15 0.65 0.08 -17.81
CA ARG A 15 1.78 0.88 -17.33
C ARG A 15 1.69 1.19 -15.84
N ARG A 16 0.50 1.56 -15.36
CA ARG A 16 0.25 1.78 -13.93
C ARG A 16 0.54 0.52 -13.13
N TYR A 17 -0.01 -0.62 -13.55
CA TYR A 17 0.22 -1.93 -12.94
C TYR A 17 1.71 -2.29 -12.90
N ALA A 18 2.39 -2.21 -14.04
CA ALA A 18 3.81 -2.54 -14.17
C ALA A 18 4.70 -1.69 -13.24
N ARG A 19 4.39 -0.38 -13.10
CA ARG A 19 5.10 0.52 -12.17
C ARG A 19 4.85 0.14 -10.70
N ALA A 20 3.60 -0.17 -10.34
CA ALA A 20 3.27 -0.61 -8.99
C ALA A 20 3.91 -1.96 -8.65
N LEU A 21 3.99 -2.87 -9.62
CA LEU A 21 4.59 -4.19 -9.47
C LEU A 21 6.11 -4.11 -9.28
N THR A 22 6.80 -3.29 -10.11
CA THR A 22 8.27 -3.14 -10.07
C THR A 22 8.76 -2.13 -9.03
N GLY A 23 7.87 -1.26 -8.52
CA GLY A 23 8.26 -0.12 -7.70
C GLY A 23 9.09 0.95 -8.45
N SER A 24 9.21 0.85 -9.78
CA SER A 24 10.05 1.71 -10.61
C SER A 24 9.36 2.06 -11.93
N GLN A 25 9.31 3.35 -12.26
CA GLN A 25 8.78 3.79 -13.54
C GLN A 25 9.60 3.24 -14.71
N THR A 26 10.92 3.30 -14.60
CA THR A 26 11.84 2.88 -15.66
C THR A 26 11.72 1.39 -15.94
N HIS A 27 11.71 0.56 -14.89
CA HIS A 27 11.56 -0.89 -15.03
C HIS A 27 10.15 -1.25 -15.50
N GLY A 28 9.11 -0.65 -14.92
CA GLY A 28 7.73 -0.88 -15.37
C GLY A 28 7.52 -0.56 -16.85
N ASP A 29 8.03 0.58 -17.32
CA ASP A 29 7.92 0.97 -18.73
C ASP A 29 8.77 0.06 -19.65
N ALA A 30 9.89 -0.50 -19.17
CA ALA A 30 10.70 -1.48 -19.91
C ALA A 30 9.93 -2.79 -20.11
N PHE A 31 9.27 -3.32 -19.08
CA PHE A 31 8.44 -4.53 -19.19
C PHE A 31 7.24 -4.33 -20.11
N VAL A 32 6.57 -3.17 -20.04
CA VAL A 32 5.47 -2.85 -20.97
C VAL A 32 5.97 -2.81 -22.41
N ARG A 33 7.15 -2.20 -22.66
CA ARG A 33 7.76 -2.17 -23.98
C ARG A 33 8.07 -3.58 -24.48
N ALA A 34 8.74 -4.41 -23.67
CA ALA A 34 9.04 -5.81 -24.02
C ALA A 34 7.77 -6.60 -24.33
N THR A 35 6.68 -6.36 -23.59
CA THR A 35 5.37 -6.99 -23.85
C THR A 35 4.84 -6.62 -25.24
N LEU A 36 4.89 -5.33 -25.59
CA LEU A 36 4.42 -4.87 -26.91
C LEU A 36 5.31 -5.36 -28.05
N GLU A 37 6.63 -5.39 -27.84
CA GLU A 37 7.58 -5.93 -28.82
C GLU A 37 7.34 -7.44 -29.07
N ALA A 38 7.07 -8.21 -28.02
CA ALA A 38 6.72 -9.62 -28.14
C ALA A 38 5.41 -9.84 -28.94
N ILE A 39 4.37 -9.05 -28.63
CA ILE A 39 3.08 -9.13 -29.36
C ILE A 39 3.26 -8.76 -30.84
N VAL A 40 4.10 -7.77 -31.14
CA VAL A 40 4.39 -7.37 -32.55
C VAL A 40 5.22 -8.44 -33.28
N ALA A 41 6.17 -9.06 -32.59
CA ALA A 41 7.03 -10.08 -33.17
C ALA A 41 6.28 -11.39 -33.44
N GLN A 42 5.35 -11.76 -32.59
CA GLN A 42 4.60 -13.03 -32.65
C GLN A 42 3.10 -12.80 -32.42
N PRO A 43 2.40 -12.10 -33.34
CA PRO A 43 1.00 -11.73 -33.16
C PRO A 43 0.04 -12.94 -33.13
N ASP A 44 0.48 -14.08 -33.64
CA ASP A 44 -0.31 -15.34 -33.66
C ASP A 44 -0.25 -16.06 -32.29
N GLU A 45 0.71 -15.75 -31.45
CA GLU A 45 0.82 -16.29 -30.08
C GLU A 45 0.02 -15.48 -29.05
N PHE A 46 -0.50 -14.31 -29.43
CA PHE A 46 -1.33 -13.50 -28.55
C PHE A 46 -2.65 -14.25 -28.24
N PRO A 47 -3.06 -14.39 -26.96
CA PRO A 47 -4.30 -15.04 -26.55
C PRO A 47 -5.52 -14.31 -27.13
N ARG A 48 -6.20 -14.89 -28.11
CA ARG A 48 -7.38 -14.31 -28.78
C ARG A 48 -8.70 -14.94 -28.33
N ASP A 49 -8.63 -15.95 -27.50
CA ASP A 49 -9.74 -16.70 -26.91
C ASP A 49 -10.27 -16.06 -25.61
N VAL A 50 -9.61 -15.00 -25.15
CA VAL A 50 -9.97 -14.23 -23.96
C VAL A 50 -10.16 -12.75 -24.31
N ASP A 51 -10.68 -11.97 -23.33
CA ASP A 51 -10.76 -10.52 -23.47
C ASP A 51 -9.38 -9.90 -23.80
N PRO A 52 -9.30 -8.93 -24.74
CA PRO A 52 -8.02 -8.32 -25.14
C PRO A 52 -7.19 -7.77 -23.99
N ARG A 53 -7.84 -7.21 -22.95
CA ARG A 53 -7.17 -6.76 -21.73
C ARG A 53 -6.53 -7.93 -20.98
N LEU A 54 -7.27 -9.01 -20.80
CA LEU A 54 -6.76 -10.21 -20.13
C LEU A 54 -5.59 -10.83 -20.90
N GLY A 55 -5.70 -10.93 -22.23
CA GLY A 55 -4.62 -11.40 -23.10
C GLY A 55 -3.35 -10.55 -23.00
N LEU A 56 -3.50 -9.22 -22.93
CA LEU A 56 -2.40 -8.29 -22.76
C LEU A 56 -1.66 -8.51 -21.42
N TYR A 57 -2.41 -8.65 -20.31
CA TYR A 57 -1.82 -8.94 -19.01
C TYR A 57 -1.20 -10.35 -18.95
N LYS A 58 -1.79 -11.33 -19.62
CA LYS A 58 -1.20 -12.69 -19.71
C LYS A 58 0.17 -12.66 -20.39
N THR A 59 0.28 -11.94 -21.50
CA THR A 59 1.57 -11.78 -22.20
C THR A 59 2.59 -11.04 -21.32
N PHE A 60 2.16 -9.99 -20.59
CA PHE A 60 3.01 -9.29 -19.64
C PHE A 60 3.53 -10.22 -18.53
N HIS A 61 2.65 -11.03 -17.93
CA HIS A 61 3.03 -11.97 -16.87
C HIS A 61 3.98 -13.07 -17.36
N ALA A 62 3.84 -13.53 -18.59
CA ALA A 62 4.78 -14.48 -19.18
C ALA A 62 6.19 -13.92 -19.29
N ILE A 63 6.33 -12.64 -19.69
CA ILE A 63 7.61 -11.96 -19.77
C ILE A 63 8.16 -11.67 -18.37
N TRP A 64 7.30 -11.15 -17.47
CA TRP A 64 7.67 -10.87 -16.08
C TRP A 64 8.21 -12.11 -15.36
N SER A 65 7.54 -13.25 -15.48
CA SER A 65 7.96 -14.49 -14.83
C SER A 65 9.31 -15.01 -15.34
N THR A 66 9.58 -14.82 -16.64
CA THR A 66 10.84 -15.24 -17.24
C THR A 66 12.02 -14.38 -16.78
N ALA A 67 11.82 -13.06 -16.69
CA ALA A 67 12.86 -12.13 -16.28
C ALA A 67 13.21 -12.26 -14.78
N ASN A 68 12.21 -12.46 -13.91
CA ASN A 68 12.44 -12.59 -12.46
C ASN A 68 13.12 -13.89 -12.02
N ILE A 69 13.25 -14.87 -12.91
CA ILE A 69 14.06 -16.06 -12.64
C ILE A 69 15.55 -15.73 -12.74
N GLU A 70 15.92 -14.69 -13.50
CA GLU A 70 17.32 -14.32 -13.79
C GLU A 70 17.85 -13.17 -12.93
N GLU A 71 16.98 -12.29 -12.39
CA GLU A 71 17.38 -11.12 -11.62
C GLU A 71 16.97 -11.25 -10.15
N GLY A 72 17.94 -11.41 -9.25
CA GLY A 72 17.72 -11.16 -7.83
C GLY A 72 17.31 -9.70 -7.61
N GLU A 73 16.37 -9.45 -6.68
CA GLU A 73 15.80 -8.14 -6.37
C GLU A 73 16.89 -7.05 -6.22
N GLU A 74 17.00 -6.14 -7.21
CA GLU A 74 17.74 -4.90 -7.02
C GLU A 74 16.89 -3.89 -6.24
N PRO A 75 17.47 -3.16 -5.27
CA PRO A 75 16.73 -2.19 -4.46
C PRO A 75 16.24 -1.04 -5.34
N SER A 76 14.94 -0.79 -5.27
CA SER A 76 14.26 0.33 -5.94
C SER A 76 14.89 1.65 -5.50
N GLN A 77 15.05 2.59 -6.45
CA GLN A 77 15.48 3.95 -6.14
C GLN A 77 14.54 4.59 -5.11
N GLU A 78 15.10 5.32 -4.15
CA GLU A 78 14.34 6.07 -3.16
C GLU A 78 13.45 7.11 -3.83
N ILE A 79 12.15 6.80 -3.93
CA ILE A 79 11.12 7.74 -4.32
C ILE A 79 10.60 8.38 -3.02
N SER A 80 10.68 9.71 -2.92
CA SER A 80 10.19 10.44 -1.76
C SER A 80 8.68 10.72 -1.83
N GLY A 81 8.03 10.87 -0.69
CA GLY A 81 6.60 11.20 -0.58
C GLY A 81 5.69 9.95 -0.48
N ALA A 82 4.39 10.16 -0.70
CA ALA A 82 3.37 9.12 -0.54
C ALA A 82 3.59 7.90 -1.46
N GLU A 83 4.09 8.13 -2.68
CA GLU A 83 4.41 7.06 -3.64
C GLU A 83 5.59 6.22 -3.13
N GLY A 84 6.63 6.83 -2.56
CA GLY A 84 7.75 6.11 -1.96
C GLY A 84 7.33 5.25 -0.77
N ILE A 85 6.43 5.76 0.08
CA ILE A 85 5.87 4.99 1.21
C ILE A 85 5.07 3.80 0.70
N ALA A 86 4.22 3.99 -0.32
CA ALA A 86 3.43 2.91 -0.91
C ALA A 86 4.34 1.83 -1.53
N ASN A 87 5.36 2.23 -2.28
CA ASN A 87 6.33 1.29 -2.88
C ASN A 87 7.12 0.52 -1.80
N ALA A 88 7.56 1.20 -0.73
CA ALA A 88 8.26 0.56 0.37
C ALA A 88 7.39 -0.46 1.13
N ARG A 89 6.09 -0.23 1.22
CA ARG A 89 5.14 -1.19 1.79
C ARG A 89 4.90 -2.37 0.86
N LEU A 90 4.67 -2.11 -0.42
CA LEU A 90 4.47 -3.16 -1.42
C LEU A 90 5.71 -4.05 -1.57
N SER A 91 6.93 -3.53 -1.43
CA SER A 91 8.15 -4.31 -1.54
C SER A 91 8.33 -5.36 -0.42
N LYS A 92 7.64 -5.19 0.71
CA LYS A 92 7.67 -6.16 1.81
C LYS A 92 6.68 -7.31 1.65
N ILE A 93 5.73 -7.17 0.71
CA ILE A 93 4.75 -8.23 0.41
C ILE A 93 5.41 -9.25 -0.51
N THR A 94 5.11 -10.55 -0.35
CA THR A 94 5.64 -11.59 -1.23
C THR A 94 5.28 -11.30 -2.69
N PRO A 95 6.13 -11.68 -3.66
CA PRO A 95 5.88 -11.34 -5.07
C PRO A 95 4.51 -11.80 -5.60
N LEU A 96 4.04 -13.00 -5.21
CA LEU A 96 2.73 -13.52 -5.62
C LEU A 96 1.58 -12.78 -4.95
N SER A 97 1.66 -12.52 -3.63
CA SER A 97 0.63 -11.77 -2.90
C SER A 97 0.52 -10.32 -3.40
N ARG A 98 1.64 -9.70 -3.79
CA ARG A 98 1.66 -8.38 -4.44
C ARG A 98 0.97 -8.42 -5.81
N GLN A 99 1.26 -9.43 -6.65
CA GLN A 99 0.61 -9.58 -7.94
C GLN A 99 -0.91 -9.76 -7.78
N ALA A 100 -1.35 -10.67 -6.90
CA ALA A 100 -2.76 -10.90 -6.59
C ALA A 100 -3.46 -9.62 -6.13
N LEU A 101 -2.89 -8.91 -5.15
CA LEU A 101 -3.42 -7.65 -4.64
C LEU A 101 -3.54 -6.59 -5.73
N LEU A 102 -2.50 -6.38 -6.54
CA LEU A 102 -2.52 -5.36 -7.58
C LEU A 102 -3.49 -5.70 -8.71
N LEU A 103 -3.59 -6.98 -9.12
CA LEU A 103 -4.54 -7.40 -10.14
C LEU A 103 -5.99 -7.20 -9.69
N THR A 104 -6.32 -7.58 -8.47
CA THR A 104 -7.71 -7.49 -7.96
C THR A 104 -8.06 -6.06 -7.53
N SER A 105 -7.24 -5.43 -6.69
CA SER A 105 -7.59 -4.14 -6.06
C SER A 105 -7.26 -2.92 -6.93
N LEU A 106 -6.15 -2.94 -7.69
CA LEU A 106 -5.76 -1.82 -8.53
C LEU A 106 -6.38 -1.91 -9.92
N GLU A 107 -6.37 -3.11 -10.51
CA GLU A 107 -6.85 -3.34 -11.87
C GLU A 107 -8.29 -3.85 -11.93
N GLY A 108 -8.86 -4.35 -10.84
CA GLY A 108 -10.25 -4.80 -10.75
C GLY A 108 -10.54 -6.09 -11.52
N PHE A 109 -9.54 -6.96 -11.69
CA PHE A 109 -9.77 -8.32 -12.19
C PHE A 109 -10.50 -9.16 -11.13
N SER A 110 -11.31 -10.12 -11.58
CA SER A 110 -11.88 -11.15 -10.72
C SER A 110 -10.79 -12.10 -10.20
N SER A 111 -11.07 -12.84 -9.12
CA SER A 111 -10.14 -13.87 -8.61
C SER A 111 -9.87 -14.95 -9.65
N ASP A 112 -10.86 -15.27 -10.52
CA ASP A 112 -10.69 -16.18 -11.65
C ASP A 112 -9.69 -15.65 -12.68
N ASP A 113 -9.87 -14.39 -13.12
CA ASP A 113 -8.98 -13.75 -14.10
C ASP A 113 -7.57 -13.56 -13.53
N ALA A 114 -7.47 -13.09 -12.30
CA ALA A 114 -6.18 -12.94 -11.62
C ALA A 114 -5.48 -14.31 -11.48
N GLY A 115 -6.20 -15.34 -11.09
CA GLY A 115 -5.69 -16.72 -11.02
C GLY A 115 -5.18 -17.21 -12.36
N TYR A 116 -5.93 -16.98 -13.45
CA TYR A 116 -5.48 -17.28 -14.81
C TYR A 116 -4.17 -16.57 -15.18
N LEU A 117 -3.99 -15.31 -14.72
CA LEU A 117 -2.80 -14.52 -15.02
C LEU A 117 -1.56 -15.03 -14.26
N ILE A 118 -1.70 -15.33 -12.98
CA ILE A 118 -0.56 -15.71 -12.11
C ILE A 118 -0.38 -17.23 -11.95
N GLY A 119 -1.28 -18.04 -12.54
CA GLY A 119 -1.20 -19.50 -12.46
C GLY A 119 -1.65 -20.08 -11.11
N ALA A 120 -2.64 -19.46 -10.45
CA ALA A 120 -3.20 -19.84 -9.16
C ALA A 120 -4.69 -20.17 -9.28
N SER A 121 -5.24 -20.89 -8.29
CA SER A 121 -6.70 -21.04 -8.21
C SER A 121 -7.36 -19.76 -7.68
N PRO A 122 -8.66 -19.52 -7.92
CA PRO A 122 -9.35 -18.36 -7.33
C PRO A 122 -9.28 -18.30 -5.81
N ASP A 123 -9.39 -19.43 -5.12
CA ASP A 123 -9.28 -19.53 -3.67
C ASP A 123 -7.84 -19.17 -3.18
N ASP A 124 -6.81 -19.55 -3.94
CA ASP A 124 -5.44 -19.16 -3.67
C ASP A 124 -5.25 -17.65 -3.86
N VAL A 125 -5.87 -17.05 -4.89
CA VAL A 125 -5.83 -15.59 -5.12
C VAL A 125 -6.43 -14.85 -3.94
N ASP A 126 -7.60 -15.27 -3.46
CA ASP A 126 -8.26 -14.65 -2.29
C ASP A 126 -7.39 -14.78 -1.04
N SER A 127 -6.71 -15.91 -0.85
CA SER A 127 -5.77 -16.14 0.24
C SER A 127 -4.55 -15.23 0.13
N LEU A 128 -3.96 -15.09 -1.06
CA LEU A 128 -2.82 -14.21 -1.33
C LEU A 128 -3.17 -12.72 -1.10
N VAL A 129 -4.38 -12.31 -1.48
CA VAL A 129 -4.87 -10.95 -1.22
C VAL A 129 -5.04 -10.71 0.27
N ALA A 130 -5.64 -11.65 1.02
CA ALA A 130 -5.77 -11.55 2.46
C ALA A 130 -4.40 -11.48 3.16
N GLU A 131 -3.41 -12.26 2.72
CA GLU A 131 -2.03 -12.20 3.22
C GLU A 131 -1.41 -10.81 2.97
N ALA A 132 -1.55 -10.28 1.75
CA ALA A 132 -1.03 -8.96 1.39
C ALA A 132 -1.65 -7.85 2.23
N LEU A 133 -2.98 -7.87 2.43
CA LEU A 133 -3.69 -6.90 3.25
C LEU A 133 -3.25 -6.99 4.72
N GLY A 134 -3.15 -8.20 5.28
CA GLY A 134 -2.66 -8.41 6.64
C GLY A 134 -1.22 -7.92 6.84
N GLU A 135 -0.35 -8.03 5.81
CA GLU A 135 1.00 -7.47 5.87
C GLU A 135 0.98 -5.94 5.84
N ILE A 136 0.13 -5.32 5.02
CA ILE A 136 -0.05 -3.87 4.99
C ILE A 136 -0.57 -3.36 6.34
N GLU A 137 -1.55 -4.04 6.93
CA GLU A 137 -2.08 -3.71 8.25
C GLU A 137 -0.97 -3.75 9.30
N ARG A 138 -0.17 -4.83 9.35
CA ARG A 138 0.98 -4.93 10.28
C ARG A 138 1.99 -3.80 10.11
N GLN A 139 2.21 -3.33 8.88
CA GLN A 139 3.13 -2.22 8.60
C GLN A 139 2.56 -0.85 8.94
N THR A 140 1.26 -0.73 9.18
CA THR A 140 0.61 0.51 9.61
C THR A 140 0.47 0.63 11.12
N LEU A 141 0.77 -0.45 11.87
CA LEU A 141 0.73 -0.42 13.32
C LEU A 141 1.71 0.63 13.85
N THR A 142 1.24 1.42 14.80
CA THR A 142 2.02 2.53 15.36
C THR A 142 1.69 2.75 16.82
N ASP A 143 2.56 3.45 17.50
CA ASP A 143 2.37 3.90 18.87
C ASP A 143 1.55 5.19 18.87
N VAL A 144 0.47 5.22 19.66
CA VAL A 144 -0.49 6.33 19.69
C VAL A 144 -0.49 6.97 21.07
N LEU A 145 -0.29 8.30 21.12
CA LEU A 145 -0.54 9.11 22.29
C LEU A 145 -1.93 9.73 22.18
N ILE A 146 -2.74 9.56 23.22
CA ILE A 146 -4.07 10.16 23.34
C ILE A 146 -3.97 11.35 24.31
N ILE A 147 -4.54 12.50 23.93
CA ILE A 147 -4.64 13.70 24.77
C ILE A 147 -6.14 13.98 24.93
N GLU A 148 -6.71 13.57 26.07
CA GLU A 148 -8.15 13.63 26.35
C GLU A 148 -8.35 13.64 27.87
N ASP A 149 -9.08 14.62 28.39
CA ASP A 149 -9.30 14.81 29.81
C ASP A 149 -10.61 14.17 30.32
N GLU A 150 -11.55 13.84 29.42
CA GLU A 150 -12.76 13.10 29.77
C GLU A 150 -12.49 11.59 29.82
N PRO A 151 -12.50 10.94 31.02
CA PRO A 151 -12.06 9.56 31.15
C PRO A 151 -12.90 8.55 30.31
N ILE A 152 -14.19 8.85 30.09
CA ILE A 152 -15.07 7.97 29.30
C ILE A 152 -14.70 8.04 27.82
N ILE A 153 -14.46 9.25 27.29
CA ILE A 153 -14.05 9.47 25.91
C ILE A 153 -12.66 8.87 25.69
N ALA A 154 -11.74 9.13 26.59
CA ALA A 154 -10.39 8.57 26.54
C ALA A 154 -10.41 7.02 26.46
N MET A 155 -11.25 6.38 27.27
CA MET A 155 -11.39 4.91 27.28
C MET A 155 -11.98 4.37 25.96
N ASP A 156 -12.97 5.07 25.40
CA ASP A 156 -13.57 4.70 24.12
C ASP A 156 -12.54 4.84 22.99
N ILE A 157 -11.79 5.96 22.92
CA ILE A 157 -10.72 6.16 21.95
C ILE A 157 -9.63 5.09 22.11
N GLU A 158 -9.20 4.81 23.34
CA GLU A 158 -8.21 3.78 23.64
C GLU A 158 -8.66 2.40 23.15
N THR A 159 -9.93 2.07 23.34
CA THR A 159 -10.52 0.81 22.87
C THR A 159 -10.46 0.73 21.34
N ILE A 160 -10.91 1.79 20.64
CA ILE A 160 -10.87 1.85 19.17
C ILE A 160 -9.44 1.71 18.64
N VAL A 161 -8.50 2.44 19.24
CA VAL A 161 -7.09 2.41 18.84
C VAL A 161 -6.49 1.01 18.99
N ARG A 162 -6.81 0.30 20.10
CA ARG A 162 -6.35 -1.06 20.35
C ARG A 162 -7.04 -2.09 19.45
N ASP A 163 -8.33 -1.93 19.17
CA ASP A 163 -9.08 -2.82 18.26
C ASP A 163 -8.57 -2.72 16.82
N LEU A 164 -8.02 -1.56 16.43
CA LEU A 164 -7.31 -1.37 15.16
C LEU A 164 -5.87 -1.91 15.18
N GLY A 165 -5.43 -2.51 16.30
CA GLY A 165 -4.11 -3.13 16.44
C GLY A 165 -2.98 -2.19 16.82
N HIS A 166 -3.23 -0.88 16.99
CA HIS A 166 -2.21 0.07 17.44
C HIS A 166 -1.90 -0.06 18.92
N THR A 167 -0.73 0.43 19.34
CA THR A 167 -0.33 0.48 20.76
C THR A 167 -0.65 1.85 21.32
N VAL A 168 -1.40 1.94 22.43
CA VAL A 168 -1.56 3.20 23.17
C VAL A 168 -0.38 3.36 24.13
N THR A 169 0.45 4.39 23.92
CA THR A 169 1.61 4.70 24.76
C THR A 169 1.24 5.45 26.03
N GLY A 170 0.10 6.14 26.02
CA GLY A 170 -0.44 6.81 27.17
C GLY A 170 -1.69 7.62 26.84
N VAL A 171 -2.40 8.00 27.90
CA VAL A 171 -3.50 8.96 27.87
C VAL A 171 -3.07 10.13 28.75
N ALA A 172 -2.93 11.31 28.17
CA ALA A 172 -2.59 12.54 28.86
C ALA A 172 -3.85 13.39 29.05
N VAL A 173 -4.06 13.91 30.23
CA VAL A 173 -5.22 14.76 30.54
C VAL A 173 -4.85 16.25 30.57
N THR A 174 -3.55 16.56 30.50
CA THR A 174 -3.02 17.93 30.50
C THR A 174 -1.94 18.09 29.43
N ARG A 175 -1.65 19.36 29.07
CA ARG A 175 -0.56 19.73 28.17
C ARG A 175 0.80 19.18 28.64
N ASP A 176 1.13 19.39 29.93
CA ASP A 176 2.45 19.03 30.48
C ASP A 176 2.64 17.51 30.51
N GLU A 177 1.58 16.75 30.82
CA GLU A 177 1.58 15.28 30.73
C GLU A 177 1.79 14.81 29.29
N ALA A 178 1.08 15.38 28.30
CA ALA A 178 1.21 15.02 26.90
C ALA A 178 2.65 15.20 26.39
N VAL A 179 3.27 16.35 26.67
CA VAL A 179 4.66 16.63 26.29
C VAL A 179 5.63 15.69 27.00
N SER A 180 5.40 15.43 28.30
CA SER A 180 6.24 14.51 29.09
C SER A 180 6.17 13.09 28.55
N MET A 181 4.97 12.58 28.24
CA MET A 181 4.76 11.24 27.66
C MET A 181 5.38 11.12 26.28
N ALA A 182 5.20 12.13 25.41
CA ALA A 182 5.79 12.13 24.07
C ALA A 182 7.33 12.07 24.12
N ARG A 183 7.97 12.72 25.10
CA ARG A 183 9.43 12.64 25.29
C ARG A 183 9.90 11.30 25.82
N GLN A 184 9.11 10.66 26.69
CA GLN A 184 9.43 9.34 27.24
C GLN A 184 9.26 8.22 26.20
N SER A 185 8.20 8.30 25.40
CA SER A 185 7.87 7.35 24.35
C SER A 185 7.39 8.11 23.13
N PRO A 186 8.27 8.46 22.17
CA PRO A 186 7.91 9.20 20.99
C PRO A 186 6.79 8.49 20.19
N PRO A 187 5.60 9.12 20.05
CA PRO A 187 4.48 8.51 19.35
C PRO A 187 4.65 8.58 17.84
N GLY A 188 4.06 7.61 17.12
CA GLY A 188 3.90 7.65 15.66
C GLY A 188 2.59 8.29 15.21
N LEU A 189 1.64 8.54 16.16
CA LEU A 189 0.39 9.26 15.95
C LEU A 189 -0.04 9.92 17.26
N VAL A 190 -0.58 11.14 17.18
CA VAL A 190 -1.23 11.81 18.30
C VAL A 190 -2.71 12.02 17.99
N LEU A 191 -3.57 11.59 18.91
CA LEU A 191 -5.00 11.92 18.92
C LEU A 191 -5.22 12.94 20.03
N ALA A 192 -5.79 14.09 19.74
CA ALA A 192 -5.89 15.18 20.70
C ALA A 192 -7.27 15.83 20.71
N ASP A 193 -7.86 15.99 21.89
CA ASP A 193 -8.94 16.94 22.05
C ASP A 193 -8.40 18.38 21.99
N ILE A 194 -9.24 19.30 21.54
CA ILE A 194 -8.91 20.73 21.43
C ILE A 194 -8.92 21.41 22.80
N GLN A 195 -9.86 21.02 23.68
CA GLN A 195 -10.11 21.66 24.97
C GLN A 195 -9.84 20.67 26.09
N LEU A 196 -9.02 21.04 27.07
CA LEU A 196 -8.71 20.25 28.25
C LEU A 196 -9.24 20.93 29.53
N ALA A 197 -9.56 20.15 30.57
CA ALA A 197 -10.28 20.62 31.74
C ALA A 197 -9.52 21.62 32.64
N ASP A 198 -8.19 21.68 32.50
CA ASP A 198 -7.33 22.58 33.32
C ASP A 198 -7.08 23.95 32.65
N ASP A 199 -8.00 24.40 31.79
CA ASP A 199 -7.84 25.57 30.92
C ASP A 199 -6.62 25.49 29.97
N SER A 200 -5.93 24.34 29.91
CA SER A 200 -4.91 24.09 28.88
C SER A 200 -5.57 23.74 27.56
N SER A 201 -4.83 23.93 26.48
CA SER A 201 -5.30 23.63 25.13
C SER A 201 -4.54 22.43 24.58
N GLY A 202 -5.28 21.42 24.08
CA GLY A 202 -4.66 20.34 23.33
C GLY A 202 -3.92 20.84 22.08
N ILE A 203 -4.35 21.97 21.50
CA ILE A 203 -3.61 22.62 20.40
C ILE A 203 -2.22 23.07 20.87
N ASP A 204 -2.09 23.63 22.09
CA ASP A 204 -0.80 24.04 22.61
C ASP A 204 0.08 22.85 22.99
N ALA A 205 -0.51 21.76 23.52
CA ALA A 205 0.19 20.49 23.73
C ALA A 205 0.75 19.94 22.42
N VAL A 206 -0.07 19.88 21.38
CA VAL A 206 0.33 19.42 20.04
C VAL A 206 1.42 20.34 19.45
N ARG A 207 1.32 21.65 19.60
CA ARG A 207 2.34 22.59 19.11
C ARG A 207 3.70 22.32 19.75
N ASP A 208 3.74 22.07 21.06
CA ASP A 208 4.97 21.76 21.76
C ASP A 208 5.55 20.41 21.33
N ILE A 209 4.69 19.39 21.14
CA ILE A 209 5.11 18.09 20.63
C ILE A 209 5.68 18.22 19.22
N LEU A 210 5.01 18.95 18.31
CA LEU A 210 5.45 19.16 16.93
C LEU A 210 6.73 20.00 16.81
N ALA A 211 7.09 20.77 17.85
CA ALA A 211 8.36 21.48 17.89
C ALA A 211 9.56 20.54 18.10
N GLU A 212 9.33 19.35 18.68
CA GLU A 212 10.37 18.36 18.99
C GLU A 212 10.28 17.11 18.07
N PHE A 213 9.08 16.74 17.66
CA PHE A 213 8.80 15.51 16.91
C PHE A 213 8.04 15.80 15.63
N SER A 214 8.40 15.08 14.55
CA SER A 214 7.61 15.08 13.30
C SER A 214 6.62 13.92 13.36
N VAL A 215 5.39 14.18 13.79
CA VAL A 215 4.34 13.17 14.00
C VAL A 215 3.01 13.66 13.44
N PRO A 216 2.21 12.79 12.76
CA PRO A 216 0.85 13.12 12.38
C PRO A 216 -0.03 13.32 13.62
N VAL A 217 -0.97 14.26 13.51
CA VAL A 217 -1.93 14.61 14.58
C VAL A 217 -3.34 14.62 14.00
N ILE A 218 -4.30 14.10 14.78
CA ILE A 218 -5.75 14.15 14.52
C ILE A 218 -6.41 14.81 15.74
N PHE A 219 -7.29 15.80 15.47
CA PHE A 219 -8.15 16.43 16.47
C PHE A 219 -9.58 15.90 16.39
#